data_b105913fd547642f3368f211df122c76
#
_entry.id   b105913fd547642f3368f211df122c76
#
_cell.length_a   1.000
_cell.length_b   1.000
_cell.length_c   1.000
_cell.angle_alpha   90.00
_cell.angle_beta   90.00
_cell.angle_gamma   90.00
#
_symmetry.space_group_name_H-M   'P 1'
#
loop_
_entity.id
_entity.type
_entity.pdbx_description
1 polymer ?
#
loop_
_entity_poly.entity_id
_entity_poly.type
_entity_poly.pdbx_seq_one_letter_code
_entity_poly.pdbx_strand_id
1 'polypeptide(L)'
;LVGSEMCIRDSYYRRLCDPDPAQHMPAARAWNAYELACSTLRPQVAPAHSRAEDARALSTARLEAHYFVNTLFLEENQLLDRIDCITHLPATVVQGRYDVICPPITAQRLVAAWPKARLMMVDDAGHSALEPGIRAALVGATERFKTMLSPPQK
;
A
#
# COMPACT_ATOMS: atom_id res chain seq x y z
N LEU A 1 1.93 -14.66 -20.30
CA LEU A 1 2.44 -13.58 -19.45
C LEU A 1 2.21 -13.87 -17.96
N VAL A 2 1.06 -14.44 -17.57
CA VAL A 2 0.75 -14.80 -16.16
C VAL A 2 1.79 -15.76 -15.55
N GLY A 3 2.37 -16.69 -16.33
CA GLY A 3 3.40 -17.59 -15.86
C GLY A 3 4.74 -16.91 -15.53
N SER A 4 5.06 -15.79 -16.18
CA SER A 4 6.33 -15.07 -15.93
C SER A 4 6.31 -14.26 -14.62
N GLU A 5 5.18 -13.66 -14.25
CA GLU A 5 5.04 -12.89 -13.02
C GLU A 5 5.13 -13.79 -11.77
N MET A 6 4.49 -14.97 -11.82
CA MET A 6 4.63 -15.98 -10.77
C MET A 6 6.08 -16.44 -10.61
N CYS A 7 6.80 -16.65 -11.71
CA CYS A 7 8.21 -17.02 -11.69
C CYS A 7 9.10 -15.93 -11.05
N ILE A 8 8.85 -14.65 -11.34
CA ILE A 8 9.60 -13.52 -10.76
C ILE A 8 9.34 -13.45 -9.26
N ARG A 9 8.08 -13.44 -8.82
CA ARG A 9 7.67 -13.40 -7.42
C ARG A 9 8.31 -14.54 -6.62
N ASP A 10 8.19 -15.77 -7.11
CA ASP A 10 8.71 -16.95 -6.43
C ASP A 10 10.24 -16.98 -6.41
N SER A 11 10.90 -16.44 -7.44
CA SER A 11 12.35 -16.27 -7.49
C SER A 11 12.82 -15.27 -6.42
N TYR A 12 12.15 -14.13 -6.29
CA TYR A 12 12.48 -13.16 -5.25
C TYR A 12 12.23 -13.72 -3.85
N TYR A 13 11.11 -14.39 -3.63
CA TYR A 13 10.81 -15.02 -2.33
C TYR A 13 11.91 -15.99 -1.89
N ARG A 14 12.35 -16.89 -2.78
CA ARG A 14 13.44 -17.82 -2.50
C ARG A 14 14.74 -17.11 -2.13
N ARG A 15 15.11 -16.07 -2.92
CA ARG A 15 16.34 -15.30 -2.65
C ARG A 15 16.25 -14.51 -1.36
N LEU A 16 15.12 -13.92 -1.05
CA LEU A 16 14.89 -13.17 0.20
C LEU A 16 14.95 -14.08 1.44
N CYS A 17 14.51 -15.33 1.31
CA CYS A 17 14.54 -16.31 2.40
C CYS A 17 15.89 -17.04 2.53
N ASP A 18 16.81 -16.85 1.58
CA ASP A 18 18.14 -17.47 1.66
C ASP A 18 18.90 -16.98 2.90
N PRO A 19 19.57 -17.85 3.68
CA PRO A 19 20.36 -17.44 4.84
C PRO A 19 21.62 -16.63 4.49
N ASP A 20 22.15 -16.78 3.26
CA ASP A 20 23.35 -16.09 2.81
C ASP A 20 23.06 -14.61 2.49
N PRO A 21 23.71 -13.65 3.19
CA PRO A 21 23.61 -12.23 2.88
C PRO A 21 23.99 -11.87 1.43
N ALA A 22 24.87 -12.64 0.80
CA ALA A 22 25.25 -12.42 -0.60
C ALA A 22 24.08 -12.70 -1.57
N GLN A 23 23.08 -13.48 -1.15
CA GLN A 23 21.87 -13.76 -1.93
C GLN A 23 20.71 -12.84 -1.56
N HIS A 24 20.37 -12.71 -0.26
CA HIS A 24 19.19 -11.98 0.14
C HIS A 24 19.35 -10.46 0.08
N MET A 25 20.52 -9.89 0.33
CA MET A 25 20.68 -8.44 0.36
C MET A 25 20.51 -7.76 -1.01
N PRO A 26 21.12 -8.28 -2.11
CA PRO A 26 20.84 -7.72 -3.43
C PRO A 26 19.36 -7.80 -3.82
N ALA A 27 18.69 -8.90 -3.47
CA ALA A 27 17.26 -9.07 -3.72
C ALA A 27 16.41 -8.06 -2.93
N ALA A 28 16.71 -7.86 -1.64
CA ALA A 28 16.01 -6.91 -0.78
C ALA A 28 16.17 -5.46 -1.26
N ARG A 29 17.39 -5.08 -1.65
CA ARG A 29 17.66 -3.75 -2.19
C ARG A 29 16.93 -3.50 -3.51
N ALA A 30 16.95 -4.48 -4.43
CA ALA A 30 16.24 -4.37 -5.71
C ALA A 30 14.73 -4.28 -5.50
N TRP A 31 14.16 -5.08 -4.60
CA TRP A 31 12.75 -5.04 -4.23
C TRP A 31 12.35 -3.66 -3.72
N ASN A 32 13.05 -3.15 -2.71
CA ASN A 32 12.74 -1.83 -2.13
C ASN A 32 12.95 -0.68 -3.11
N ALA A 33 13.95 -0.75 -3.99
CA ALA A 33 14.17 0.26 -5.02
C ALA A 33 12.99 0.31 -6.02
N TYR A 34 12.47 -0.86 -6.41
CA TYR A 34 11.29 -0.95 -7.26
C TYR A 34 10.05 -0.39 -6.57
N GLU A 35 9.78 -0.81 -5.33
CA GLU A 35 8.67 -0.30 -4.53
C GLU A 35 8.72 1.23 -4.38
N LEU A 36 9.89 1.78 -4.05
CA LEU A 36 10.07 3.22 -3.94
C LEU A 36 9.78 3.94 -5.26
N ALA A 37 10.26 3.39 -6.37
CA ALA A 37 10.06 3.97 -7.70
C ALA A 37 8.57 3.98 -8.11
N CYS A 38 7.80 2.96 -7.71
CA CYS A 38 6.36 2.86 -7.98
C CYS A 38 5.49 3.65 -7.00
N SER A 39 6.00 3.95 -5.78
CA SER A 39 5.20 4.53 -4.70
C SER A 39 4.88 6.01 -4.89
N THR A 40 5.68 6.77 -5.63
CA THR A 40 5.50 8.21 -5.75
C THR A 40 5.40 8.66 -7.19
N LEU A 41 4.56 9.68 -7.43
CA LEU A 41 4.42 10.25 -8.77
C LEU A 41 5.71 10.92 -9.25
N ARG A 42 6.45 11.55 -8.34
CA ARG A 42 7.74 12.17 -8.66
C ARG A 42 8.88 11.33 -8.10
N PRO A 43 9.97 11.17 -8.85
CA PRO A 43 11.11 10.41 -8.38
C PRO A 43 11.59 10.87 -7.01
N GLN A 44 11.84 9.92 -6.12
CA GLN A 44 12.45 10.17 -4.82
C GLN A 44 13.91 9.75 -4.85
N VAL A 45 14.75 10.46 -4.11
CA VAL A 45 16.13 10.05 -3.89
C VAL A 45 16.10 8.83 -2.98
N ALA A 46 16.67 7.73 -3.45
CA ALA A 46 16.82 6.54 -2.64
C ALA A 46 17.64 6.85 -1.38
N PRO A 47 17.27 6.36 -0.20
CA PRO A 47 18.07 6.55 1.00
C PRO A 47 19.47 5.94 0.82
N ALA A 48 20.46 6.56 1.47
CA ALA A 48 21.81 6.05 1.45
C ALA A 48 21.89 4.65 2.07
N HIS A 49 22.70 3.77 1.50
CA HIS A 49 22.89 2.43 2.06
C HIS A 49 23.57 2.53 3.43
N SER A 50 22.86 2.09 4.45
CA SER A 50 23.36 1.94 5.81
C SER A 50 22.93 0.57 6.37
N ARG A 51 23.58 0.10 7.44
CA ARG A 51 23.19 -1.15 8.07
C ARG A 51 21.72 -1.16 8.55
N ALA A 52 21.24 -0.01 9.02
CA ALA A 52 19.84 0.13 9.44
C ALA A 52 18.86 0.10 8.26
N GLU A 53 19.22 0.76 7.15
CA GLU A 53 18.43 0.72 5.91
C GLU A 53 18.40 -0.69 5.31
N ASP A 54 19.52 -1.38 5.27
CA ASP A 54 19.62 -2.76 4.79
C ASP A 54 18.74 -3.71 5.63
N ALA A 55 18.78 -3.59 6.96
CA ALA A 55 17.95 -4.41 7.85
C ALA A 55 16.44 -4.14 7.63
N ARG A 56 16.06 -2.87 7.46
CA ARG A 56 14.68 -2.49 7.14
C ARG A 56 14.26 -3.04 5.78
N ALA A 57 15.07 -2.81 4.75
CA ALA A 57 14.82 -3.28 3.39
C ALA A 57 14.59 -4.79 3.35
N LEU A 58 15.42 -5.57 4.05
CA LEU A 58 15.27 -7.02 4.13
C LEU A 58 14.00 -7.44 4.86
N SER A 59 13.67 -6.79 5.98
CA SER A 59 12.47 -7.11 6.75
C SER A 59 11.21 -6.81 5.96
N THR A 60 11.12 -5.65 5.33
CA THR A 60 9.97 -5.25 4.49
C THR A 60 9.80 -6.21 3.32
N ALA A 61 10.86 -6.42 2.53
CA ALA A 61 10.78 -7.29 1.35
C ALA A 61 10.40 -8.76 1.71
N ARG A 62 10.89 -9.29 2.83
CA ARG A 62 10.51 -10.62 3.31
C ARG A 62 9.04 -10.71 3.69
N LEU A 63 8.52 -9.72 4.42
CA LEU A 63 7.11 -9.68 4.81
C LEU A 63 6.21 -9.58 3.59
N GLU A 64 6.47 -8.64 2.69
CA GLU A 64 5.67 -8.45 1.47
C GLU A 64 5.68 -9.70 0.59
N ALA A 65 6.87 -10.23 0.30
CA ALA A 65 7.01 -11.45 -0.50
C ALA A 65 6.28 -12.64 0.13
N HIS A 66 6.33 -12.77 1.47
CA HIS A 66 5.60 -13.80 2.20
C HIS A 66 4.08 -13.65 2.01
N TYR A 67 3.54 -12.45 2.14
CA TYR A 67 2.12 -12.21 1.91
C TYR A 67 1.74 -12.47 0.45
N PHE A 68 2.55 -12.04 -0.50
CA PHE A 68 2.24 -12.21 -1.92
C PHE A 68 2.27 -13.67 -2.39
N VAL A 69 3.19 -14.50 -1.92
CA VAL A 69 3.20 -15.93 -2.29
C VAL A 69 2.06 -16.71 -1.65
N ASN A 70 1.48 -16.19 -0.56
CA ASN A 70 0.34 -16.77 0.14
C ASN A 70 -0.99 -16.06 -0.20
N THR A 71 -1.08 -15.32 -1.32
CA THR A 71 -2.30 -14.61 -1.75
C THR A 71 -2.91 -13.73 -0.65
N LEU A 72 -2.04 -13.07 0.14
CA LEU A 72 -2.38 -12.24 1.31
C LEU A 72 -3.22 -12.97 2.37
N PHE A 73 -3.29 -14.31 2.34
CA PHE A 73 -4.14 -15.15 3.19
C PHE A 73 -5.63 -14.79 3.06
N LEU A 74 -6.05 -14.32 1.89
CA LEU A 74 -7.42 -13.94 1.57
C LEU A 74 -7.94 -14.77 0.40
N GLU A 75 -9.23 -15.05 0.41
CA GLU A 75 -9.96 -15.53 -0.75
C GLU A 75 -10.17 -14.39 -1.76
N GLU A 76 -10.38 -14.75 -3.02
CA GLU A 76 -10.65 -13.76 -4.06
C GLU A 76 -11.88 -12.92 -3.69
N ASN A 77 -11.76 -11.61 -3.81
CA ASN A 77 -12.79 -10.60 -3.47
C ASN A 77 -13.32 -10.62 -2.02
N GLN A 78 -12.75 -11.41 -1.12
CA GLN A 78 -13.24 -11.59 0.25
C GLN A 78 -13.57 -10.28 0.97
N LEU A 79 -12.78 -9.23 0.78
CA LEU A 79 -13.01 -7.93 1.45
C LEU A 79 -14.23 -7.21 0.91
N LEU A 80 -14.49 -7.27 -0.40
CA LEU A 80 -15.68 -6.67 -1.02
C LEU A 80 -16.94 -7.50 -0.72
N ASP A 81 -16.82 -8.82 -0.72
CA ASP A 81 -17.94 -9.72 -0.45
C ASP A 81 -18.43 -9.63 1.01
N ARG A 82 -17.58 -9.15 1.92
CA ARG A 82 -17.89 -8.93 3.33
C ARG A 82 -17.98 -7.45 3.73
N ILE A 83 -18.11 -6.55 2.79
CA ILE A 83 -18.13 -5.10 3.05
C ILE A 83 -19.31 -4.68 3.92
N ASP A 84 -20.42 -5.41 3.89
CA ASP A 84 -21.62 -5.18 4.68
C ASP A 84 -21.34 -5.13 6.19
N CYS A 85 -20.33 -5.86 6.67
CA CYS A 85 -19.89 -5.83 8.07
C CYS A 85 -19.51 -4.43 8.56
N ILE A 86 -19.07 -3.53 7.67
CA ILE A 86 -18.56 -2.20 8.00
C ILE A 86 -19.32 -1.05 7.33
N THR A 87 -20.30 -1.31 6.48
CA THR A 87 -21.07 -0.26 5.76
C THR A 87 -21.79 0.72 6.66
N HIS A 88 -22.05 0.34 7.92
CA HIS A 88 -22.65 1.22 8.93
C HIS A 88 -21.68 2.32 9.42
N LEU A 89 -20.39 2.18 9.24
CA LEU A 89 -19.37 3.13 9.66
C LEU A 89 -19.15 4.21 8.58
N PRO A 90 -18.90 5.48 8.95
CA PRO A 90 -18.44 6.48 8.01
C PRO A 90 -16.98 6.23 7.64
N ALA A 91 -16.64 6.44 6.37
CA ALA A 91 -15.28 6.28 5.89
C ALA A 91 -14.86 7.39 4.92
N THR A 92 -13.56 7.64 4.83
CA THR A 92 -12.95 8.44 3.76
C THR A 92 -11.81 7.65 3.17
N VAL A 93 -11.92 7.35 1.89
CA VAL A 93 -10.86 6.70 1.09
C VAL A 93 -10.11 7.81 0.35
N VAL A 94 -8.81 7.92 0.59
CA VAL A 94 -7.94 8.87 -0.11
C VAL A 94 -7.11 8.10 -1.11
N GLN A 95 -7.13 8.51 -2.37
CA GLN A 95 -6.54 7.78 -3.49
C GLN A 95 -5.76 8.71 -4.40
N GLY A 96 -4.50 8.38 -4.68
CA GLY A 96 -3.74 9.06 -5.72
C GLY A 96 -4.22 8.65 -7.12
N ARG A 97 -4.34 9.63 -8.02
CA ARG A 97 -4.79 9.37 -9.40
C ARG A 97 -3.84 8.48 -10.17
N TYR A 98 -2.54 8.58 -9.89
CA TYR A 98 -1.48 7.86 -10.58
C TYR A 98 -0.89 6.71 -9.74
N ASP A 99 -1.67 6.19 -8.79
CA ASP A 99 -1.29 5.03 -7.99
C ASP A 99 -1.26 3.78 -8.87
N VAL A 100 -0.07 3.27 -9.15
CA VAL A 100 0.16 2.06 -9.96
C VAL A 100 0.29 0.81 -9.12
N ILE A 101 0.44 0.96 -7.79
CA ILE A 101 0.52 -0.16 -6.83
C ILE A 101 -0.91 -0.60 -6.44
N CYS A 102 -1.73 0.36 -6.01
CA CYS A 102 -3.15 0.15 -5.72
C CYS A 102 -4.00 0.97 -6.69
N PRO A 103 -4.36 0.44 -7.85
CA PRO A 103 -5.03 1.22 -8.90
C PRO A 103 -6.33 1.87 -8.43
N PRO A 104 -6.63 3.11 -8.87
CA PRO A 104 -7.82 3.86 -8.44
C PRO A 104 -9.15 3.13 -8.62
N ILE A 105 -9.23 2.22 -9.58
CA ILE A 105 -10.43 1.41 -9.80
C ILE A 105 -10.81 0.56 -8.58
N THR A 106 -9.82 0.10 -7.80
CA THR A 106 -10.06 -0.66 -6.57
C THR A 106 -10.73 0.20 -5.50
N ALA A 107 -10.25 1.44 -5.31
CA ALA A 107 -10.85 2.41 -4.40
C ALA A 107 -12.27 2.80 -4.84
N GLN A 108 -12.50 2.96 -6.14
CA GLN A 108 -13.83 3.24 -6.70
C GLN A 108 -14.81 2.10 -6.44
N ARG A 109 -14.41 0.84 -6.65
CA ARG A 109 -15.24 -0.34 -6.35
C ARG A 109 -15.57 -0.43 -4.86
N LEU A 110 -14.60 -0.19 -4.00
CA LEU A 110 -14.79 -0.18 -2.55
C LEU A 110 -15.84 0.86 -2.14
N VAL A 111 -15.72 2.10 -2.59
CA VAL A 111 -16.66 3.17 -2.23
C VAL A 111 -18.04 2.93 -2.86
N ALA A 112 -18.13 2.36 -4.05
CA ALA A 112 -19.40 2.00 -4.67
C ALA A 112 -20.18 0.97 -3.85
N ALA A 113 -19.48 0.05 -3.16
CA ALA A 113 -20.08 -0.95 -2.28
C ALA A 113 -20.29 -0.45 -0.83
N TRP A 114 -19.79 0.73 -0.47
CA TRP A 114 -19.83 1.26 0.90
C TRP A 114 -20.56 2.62 0.96
N PRO A 115 -21.91 2.65 1.19
CA PRO A 115 -22.72 3.86 1.07
C PRO A 115 -22.30 5.04 1.96
N LYS A 116 -21.65 4.77 3.10
CA LYS A 116 -21.14 5.81 4.01
C LYS A 116 -19.68 6.18 3.77
N ALA A 117 -19.05 5.62 2.75
CA ALA A 117 -17.70 5.97 2.36
C ALA A 117 -17.69 7.15 1.37
N ARG A 118 -16.67 7.99 1.47
CA ARG A 118 -16.39 9.06 0.54
C ARG A 118 -15.02 8.83 -0.12
N LEU A 119 -14.97 8.93 -1.45
CA LEU A 119 -13.70 8.93 -2.19
C LEU A 119 -13.17 10.36 -2.33
N MET A 120 -11.90 10.54 -2.00
CA MET A 120 -11.11 11.74 -2.27
C MET A 120 -9.97 11.39 -3.21
N MET A 121 -10.12 11.75 -4.48
CA MET A 121 -9.08 11.60 -5.48
C MET A 121 -8.09 12.76 -5.37
N VAL A 122 -6.79 12.46 -5.32
CA VAL A 122 -5.69 13.43 -5.35
C VAL A 122 -5.05 13.39 -6.73
N ASP A 123 -5.20 14.46 -7.50
CA ASP A 123 -4.90 14.49 -8.94
C ASP A 123 -3.40 14.44 -9.28
N ASP A 124 -2.54 14.84 -8.36
CA ASP A 124 -1.09 14.95 -8.54
C ASP A 124 -0.28 14.03 -7.61
N ALA A 125 -0.82 12.85 -7.32
CA ALA A 125 -0.20 11.89 -6.40
C ALA A 125 -0.26 10.44 -6.92
N GLY A 126 0.70 9.63 -6.46
CA GLY A 126 0.77 8.18 -6.59
C GLY A 126 0.26 7.46 -5.35
N HIS A 127 1.01 6.44 -4.91
CA HIS A 127 0.64 5.55 -3.81
C HIS A 127 0.98 6.08 -2.42
N SER A 128 2.10 6.80 -2.28
CA SER A 128 2.65 7.13 -0.97
C SER A 128 1.75 8.08 -0.17
N ALA A 129 1.41 7.68 1.06
CA ALA A 129 0.73 8.53 2.03
C ALA A 129 1.53 9.79 2.42
N LEU A 130 2.83 9.82 2.11
CA LEU A 130 3.73 10.95 2.40
C LEU A 130 3.73 12.00 1.29
N GLU A 131 3.14 11.73 0.13
CA GLU A 131 2.97 12.77 -0.90
C GLU A 131 2.11 13.92 -0.37
N PRO A 132 2.46 15.18 -0.65
CA PRO A 132 1.83 16.33 0.00
C PRO A 132 0.31 16.36 -0.10
N GLY A 133 -0.25 16.05 -1.26
CA GLY A 133 -1.69 16.02 -1.50
C GLY A 133 -2.39 14.91 -0.72
N ILE A 134 -1.82 13.69 -0.72
CA ILE A 134 -2.37 12.55 0.04
C ILE A 134 -2.34 12.83 1.54
N ARG A 135 -1.17 13.29 2.05
CA ARG A 135 -1.02 13.64 3.47
C ARG A 135 -2.01 14.71 3.90
N ALA A 136 -2.17 15.78 3.13
CA ALA A 136 -3.13 16.84 3.43
C ALA A 136 -4.58 16.32 3.44
N ALA A 137 -4.94 15.48 2.49
CA ALA A 137 -6.26 14.87 2.43
C ALA A 137 -6.54 13.92 3.61
N LEU A 138 -5.56 13.10 4.01
CA LEU A 138 -5.66 12.21 5.17
C LEU A 138 -5.81 13.00 6.48
N VAL A 139 -4.97 14.02 6.70
CA VAL A 139 -5.08 14.90 7.88
C VAL A 139 -6.43 15.60 7.91
N GLY A 140 -6.88 16.16 6.78
CA GLY A 140 -8.20 16.77 6.68
C GLY A 140 -9.35 15.80 6.94
N ALA A 141 -9.21 14.53 6.56
CA ALA A 141 -10.19 13.49 6.87
C ALA A 141 -10.23 13.19 8.39
N THR A 142 -9.09 13.04 9.04
CA THR A 142 -9.03 12.79 10.49
C THR A 142 -9.59 13.96 11.31
N GLU A 143 -9.33 15.20 10.93
CA GLU A 143 -9.90 16.37 11.59
C GLU A 143 -11.45 16.43 11.43
N ARG A 144 -11.99 16.07 10.28
CA ARG A 144 -13.44 15.93 10.10
C ARG A 144 -14.04 14.87 11.00
N PHE A 145 -13.42 13.70 11.14
CA PHE A 145 -13.88 12.64 12.04
C PHE A 145 -13.84 13.07 13.49
N LYS A 146 -12.80 13.79 13.91
CA LYS A 146 -12.70 14.39 15.25
C LYS A 146 -13.92 15.26 15.55
N THR A 147 -14.31 16.13 14.61
CA THR A 147 -15.49 17.01 14.78
C THR A 147 -16.79 16.22 14.81
N MET A 148 -16.95 15.20 13.96
CA MET A 148 -18.16 14.36 13.89
C MET A 148 -18.38 13.50 15.14
N LEU A 149 -17.30 13.06 15.79
CA LEU A 149 -17.32 12.16 16.94
C LEU A 149 -17.20 12.89 18.28
N SER A 150 -16.94 14.20 18.27
CA SER A 150 -16.93 15.01 19.50
C SER A 150 -18.36 15.13 20.04
N PRO A 151 -18.57 14.92 21.34
CA PRO A 151 -19.89 15.16 21.92
C PRO A 151 -20.26 16.65 21.77
N PRO A 152 -21.56 16.99 21.64
CA PRO A 152 -22.00 18.37 21.57
C PRO A 152 -21.49 19.11 22.79
N GLN A 153 -20.79 20.23 22.57
CA GLN A 153 -20.39 21.10 23.65
C GLN A 153 -21.66 21.63 24.33
N LYS A 154 -21.78 21.34 25.64
CA LYS A 154 -22.88 21.84 26.47
C LYS A 154 -22.72 23.33 26.71
#